data_e7335d736aa6ed375dbf9da297533392
#
_entry.id   e7335d736aa6ed375dbf9da297533392
#
_cell.length_a   1.000
_cell.length_b   1.000
_cell.length_c   1.000
_cell.angle_alpha   90.00
_cell.angle_beta   90.00
_cell.angle_gamma   90.00
#
_symmetry.space_group_name_H-M   'P 1'
#
loop_
_entity.id
_entity.type
_entity.pdbx_description
1 polymer ?
#
loop_
_entity_poly.entity_id
_entity_poly.type
_entity_poly.pdbx_seq_one_letter_code
_entity_poly.pdbx_strand_id
1 'polypeptide(L)' 'MSGRVSTVHLGQFTWEHANAIAGELERAGIVWWSKQPGVISSVWEHGVRLFVDRDRLDEARAIAARVLEAGPGP' A
#
# COMPACT_ATOMS: atom_id res chain seq x y z
N MET A 1 11.69 -22.01 10.31
CA MET A 1 11.53 -21.37 10.07
C MET A 1 10.76 -20.60 10.21
N SER A 2 10.70 -20.03 10.20
CA SER A 2 9.91 -19.21 10.74
C SER A 2 8.85 -18.78 9.96
N GLY A 3 7.79 -18.66 10.05
CA GLY A 3 6.73 -18.21 9.25
C GLY A 3 6.66 -16.73 9.11
N ARG A 4 7.77 -16.09 9.19
CA ARG A 4 7.76 -14.66 9.14
C ARG A 4 7.61 -14.14 7.73
N VAL A 5 6.70 -13.22 7.53
CA VAL A 5 6.53 -12.56 6.26
C VAL A 5 7.47 -11.35 6.20
N SER A 6 8.25 -11.29 5.13
CA SER A 6 9.10 -10.13 4.91
C SER A 6 8.34 -9.13 4.07
N THR A 7 8.22 -7.91 4.57
CA THR A 7 7.53 -6.88 3.81
C THR A 7 8.53 -5.89 3.27
N VAL A 8 8.19 -5.32 2.12
CA VAL A 8 9.02 -4.33 1.46
C VAL A 8 8.15 -3.14 1.10
N HIS A 9 8.81 -2.03 0.90
CA HIS A 9 8.12 -0.78 0.60
C HIS A 9 7.51 -0.84 -0.79
N LEU A 10 6.21 -0.66 -0.86
CA LEU A 10 5.51 -0.61 -2.13
C LEU A 10 5.54 0.80 -2.72
N GLY A 11 5.28 1.78 -1.90
CA GLY A 11 5.27 3.16 -2.35
C GLY A 11 4.58 4.04 -1.34
N GLN A 12 4.56 5.32 -1.66
CA GLN A 12 3.90 6.32 -0.84
C GLN A 12 2.76 6.90 -1.65
N PHE A 13 1.59 6.96 -1.06
CA PHE A 13 0.37 7.33 -1.78
C PHE A 13 -0.45 8.32 -0.97
N THR A 14 -1.35 9.00 -1.66
CA THR A 14 -2.33 9.81 -0.94
C THR A 14 -3.22 8.88 -0.13
N TRP A 15 -3.91 9.45 0.83
CA TRP A 15 -4.80 8.68 1.66
C TRP A 15 -5.82 7.90 0.83
N GLU A 16 -6.38 8.57 -0.17
CA GLU A 16 -7.40 7.94 -0.99
C GLU A 16 -6.85 6.80 -1.82
N HIS A 17 -5.69 7.03 -2.42
CA HIS A 17 -5.07 5.96 -3.20
C HIS A 17 -4.65 4.81 -2.32
N ALA A 18 -4.10 5.11 -1.14
CA ALA A 18 -3.66 4.06 -0.23
C ALA A 18 -4.83 3.18 0.19
N ASN A 19 -5.97 3.79 0.49
CA ASN A 19 -7.14 3.01 0.86
C ASN A 19 -7.60 2.11 -0.27
N ALA A 20 -7.63 2.63 -1.49
CA ALA A 20 -8.06 1.84 -2.63
C ALA A 20 -7.09 0.69 -2.90
N ILE A 21 -5.81 0.97 -2.81
CA ILE A 21 -4.80 -0.06 -3.03
C ILE A 21 -4.91 -1.13 -1.95
N ALA A 22 -5.06 -0.71 -0.70
CA ALA A 22 -5.17 -1.68 0.40
C ALA A 22 -6.37 -2.60 0.22
N GLY A 23 -7.49 -2.05 -0.21
CA GLY A 23 -8.66 -2.87 -0.46
C GLY A 23 -8.42 -3.92 -1.53
N GLU A 24 -7.71 -3.54 -2.59
CA GLU A 24 -7.40 -4.48 -3.65
C GLU A 24 -6.39 -5.53 -3.20
N LEU A 25 -5.43 -5.11 -2.38
CA LEU A 25 -4.46 -6.06 -1.84
C LEU A 25 -5.16 -7.11 -0.99
N GLU A 26 -6.12 -6.69 -0.20
CA GLU A 26 -6.86 -7.62 0.63
C GLU A 26 -7.67 -8.60 -0.21
N ARG A 27 -8.26 -8.13 -1.28
CA ARG A 27 -9.01 -9.02 -2.16
C ARG A 27 -8.11 -10.04 -2.82
N ALA A 28 -6.89 -9.66 -3.09
CA ALA A 28 -5.93 -10.56 -3.72
C ALA A 28 -5.25 -11.48 -2.72
N GLY A 29 -5.51 -11.31 -1.44
CA GLY A 29 -4.88 -12.12 -0.42
C GLY A 29 -3.43 -11.77 -0.17
N ILE A 30 -3.04 -10.54 -0.47
CA ILE A 30 -1.67 -10.10 -0.28
C ILE A 30 -1.54 -9.45 1.10
N VAL A 31 -0.56 -9.89 1.86
CA VAL A 31 -0.28 -9.30 3.17
C VAL A 31 0.25 -7.89 2.97
N TRP A 32 -0.29 -6.96 3.71
CA TRP A 32 0.13 -5.57 3.61
C TRP A 32 0.00 -4.89 4.96
N TRP A 33 0.71 -3.77 5.10
CA TRP A 33 0.50 -2.90 6.24
C TRP A 33 0.92 -1.50 5.84
N SER A 34 0.50 -0.53 6.62
CA SER A 34 0.76 0.86 6.32
C SER A 34 1.54 1.51 7.44
N LYS A 35 2.33 2.51 7.06
CA LYS A 35 3.07 3.28 8.02
C LYS A 35 2.83 4.75 7.75
N GLN A 36 2.51 5.47 8.78
CA GLN A 36 2.25 6.90 8.67
C GLN A 36 3.29 7.64 9.49
N PRO A 37 3.54 8.89 9.13
CA PRO A 37 4.44 9.71 9.95
C PRO A 37 3.90 9.80 11.35
N GLY A 38 4.79 9.82 12.31
CA GLY A 38 4.37 9.90 13.68
C GLY A 38 3.84 11.25 14.10
N VAL A 39 4.15 12.26 13.34
CA VAL A 39 3.74 13.61 13.69
C VAL A 39 2.46 13.94 12.98
N ILE A 40 1.51 14.36 13.73
CA ILE A 40 0.18 14.57 13.22
C ILE A 40 0.11 15.56 12.08
N SER A 41 0.78 16.66 12.24
CA SER A 41 0.64 17.73 11.26
C SER A 41 1.25 17.36 9.91
N SER A 42 2.10 16.39 9.87
CA SER A 42 2.74 16.03 8.62
C SER A 42 2.00 14.99 7.83
N VAL A 43 1.02 14.37 8.42
CA VAL A 43 0.33 13.25 7.78
C VAL A 43 -0.28 13.65 6.45
N TRP A 44 -0.83 14.82 6.39
CA TRP A 44 -1.52 15.26 5.20
C TRP A 44 -0.60 15.40 4.02
N GLU A 45 0.61 15.86 4.29
CA GLU A 45 1.50 16.20 3.21
C GLU A 45 2.33 15.02 2.74
N HIS A 46 2.64 14.13 3.66
CA HIS A 46 3.54 13.05 3.32
C HIS A 46 2.85 11.78 2.87
N GLY A 47 1.57 11.69 3.11
CA GLY A 47 0.81 10.55 2.64
C GLY A 47 1.07 9.30 3.46
N VAL A 48 0.68 8.18 2.89
CA VAL A 48 0.74 6.89 3.54
C VAL A 48 1.71 5.99 2.80
N ARG A 49 2.60 5.37 3.54
CA ARG A 49 3.52 4.40 2.97
C ARG A 49 2.93 3.02 3.13
N LEU A 50 2.92 2.28 2.04
CA LEU A 50 2.40 0.92 2.06
C LEU A 50 3.52 -0.07 1.91
N PHE A 51 3.43 -1.16 2.64
CA PHE A 51 4.39 -2.25 2.60
C PHE A 51 3.63 -3.53 2.31
N VAL A 52 4.21 -4.39 1.52
CA VAL A 52 3.57 -5.63 1.11
C VAL A 52 4.53 -6.79 1.22
N ASP A 53 3.97 -8.00 1.20
CA ASP A 53 4.75 -9.21 1.17
C ASP A 53 5.73 -9.16 0.01
N ARG A 54 6.98 -9.35 0.33
CA ARG A 54 8.05 -9.29 -0.65
C ARG A 54 7.82 -10.25 -1.81
N ASP A 55 7.29 -11.42 -1.52
CA ASP A 55 7.07 -12.45 -2.54
C ASP A 55 5.93 -12.10 -3.47
N ARG A 56 5.12 -11.13 -3.09
CA ARG A 56 3.99 -10.70 -3.90
C ARG A 56 4.17 -9.26 -4.40
N LEU A 57 5.39 -8.77 -4.37
CA LEU A 57 5.63 -7.37 -4.70
C LEU A 57 5.22 -7.03 -6.13
N ASP A 58 5.54 -7.88 -7.09
CA ASP A 58 5.19 -7.61 -8.48
C ASP A 58 3.69 -7.51 -8.66
N GLU A 59 2.99 -8.40 -8.02
CA GLU A 59 1.54 -8.39 -8.06
C GLU A 59 0.98 -7.13 -7.42
N ALA A 60 1.55 -6.75 -6.29
CA ALA A 60 1.12 -5.55 -5.59
C ALA A 60 1.38 -4.30 -6.44
N ARG A 61 2.50 -4.28 -7.13
CA ARG A 61 2.80 -3.15 -8.01
C ARG A 61 1.80 -3.02 -9.13
N ALA A 62 1.39 -4.15 -9.70
CA ALA A 62 0.39 -4.12 -10.76
C ALA A 62 -0.93 -3.60 -10.23
N ILE A 63 -1.29 -3.99 -9.02
CA ILE A 63 -2.51 -3.51 -8.40
C ILE A 63 -2.43 -2.00 -8.19
N ALA A 64 -1.32 -1.52 -7.64
CA ALA A 64 -1.16 -0.10 -7.40
C ALA A 64 -1.24 0.69 -8.70
N ALA A 65 -0.61 0.18 -9.75
CA ALA A 65 -0.64 0.86 -11.03
C ALA A 65 -2.06 0.99 -11.56
N ARG A 66 -2.85 -0.06 -11.42
CA ARG A 66 -4.24 0.00 -11.88
C ARG A 66 -5.04 1.02 -11.10
N VAL A 67 -4.84 1.06 -9.80
CA VAL A 67 -5.55 2.02 -8.97
C VAL A 67 -5.18 3.44 -9.36
N LEU A 68 -3.89 3.67 -9.55
CA LEU A 68 -3.44 5.01 -9.90
C LEU A 68 -3.94 5.45 -11.27
N GLU A 69 -4.02 4.53 -12.20
CA GLU A 69 -4.54 4.85 -13.52
C GLU A 69 -6.02 5.15 -13.49
N ALA A 70 -6.76 4.41 -12.69
CA ALA A 70 -8.19 4.62 -12.62
C ALA A 70 -8.53 5.87 -11.84
N GLY A 71 -7.62 6.32 -11.02
CA GLY A 71 -7.90 7.47 -10.18
C GLY A 71 -8.67 7.07 -8.93
N PRO A 72 -8.90 8.00 -8.04
CA PRO A 72 -9.55 7.69 -6.77
C PRO A 72 -11.06 7.58 -6.90
N GLY A 73 -11.55 7.40 -8.05
CA GLY A 73 -12.96 7.21 -8.25
C GLY A 73 -13.62 8.46 -8.76
N PRO A 74 -14.88 8.36 -9.05
CA PRO A 74 -15.63 9.48 -9.65
C PRO A 74 -15.79 10.61 -8.69
#